data_d30ba21fc20f4f2c45def04f33645c9e
#
_entry.id   d30ba21fc20f4f2c45def04f33645c9e
#
_cell.length_a   1.000
_cell.length_b   1.000
_cell.length_c   1.000
_cell.angle_alpha   90.00
_cell.angle_beta   90.00
_cell.angle_gamma   90.00
#
_symmetry.space_group_name_H-M   'P 1'
#
loop_
_entity.id
_entity.type
_entity.pdbx_description
1 polymer ?
#
loop_
_entity_poly.entity_id
_entity_poly.type
_entity_poly.pdbx_seq_one_letter_code
_entity_poly.pdbx_strand_id
1 'polypeptide(L)'
;YGTCQVIDLATGAALPVPEGAYSCTLCGDKLVFSCYARPEGLDDYDWDMDYQQNRWVVVQEKDGTPVYRADAASAYRLFYDSDTLSDWVELDVATGEETTDRILYNVLTGEQYTGFLQVYPGGLASFSTGDGRYELRDMTTEDRGLIAAFDEQPSQYFPGYVVTWHSGEDHGYELYDLETGTKTPLYDVNTTDNTIAVYALDGSLRVYSKDNGKLLTDTTVEPVEHQQRVRMSNYGSGYVWLKLQDNDRYETTATRLYGPQGLVSDLTALQGKYSYVNYLTTDPDGRPMFYGSRSAVGSAYGNVYDVLDADGKVVLQGLASCAGYYSNSLNALPDHVFAAQRGFYVGWMDTSGNWLYCQ
;
A
#
# COMPACT_ATOMS: atom_id res chain seq x y z
N TYR A 1 12.15 25.55 -12.02
CA TYR A 1 12.14 24.18 -12.52
C TYR A 1 13.32 23.99 -13.47
N GLY A 2 13.91 22.76 -13.46
CA GLY A 2 14.98 22.40 -14.40
C GLY A 2 14.44 22.21 -15.80
N THR A 3 15.29 22.32 -16.80
CA THR A 3 14.97 21.95 -18.19
C THR A 3 14.98 20.42 -18.30
N CYS A 4 13.92 19.85 -18.87
CA CYS A 4 13.87 18.43 -19.22
C CYS A 4 14.78 18.16 -20.41
N GLN A 5 15.56 17.08 -20.38
CA GLN A 5 16.32 16.58 -21.53
C GLN A 5 16.10 15.07 -21.62
N VAL A 6 15.77 14.60 -22.82
CA VAL A 6 15.56 13.18 -23.10
C VAL A 6 16.62 12.71 -24.08
N ILE A 7 17.30 11.60 -23.77
CA ILE A 7 18.37 11.02 -24.60
C ILE A 7 17.97 9.58 -24.94
N ASP A 8 18.03 9.24 -26.21
CA ASP A 8 17.91 7.85 -26.66
C ASP A 8 19.22 7.12 -26.33
N LEU A 9 19.13 6.15 -25.44
CA LEU A 9 20.30 5.40 -24.98
C LEU A 9 20.93 4.50 -26.05
N ALA A 10 20.18 4.13 -27.10
CA ALA A 10 20.69 3.28 -28.16
C ALA A 10 21.54 4.08 -29.17
N THR A 11 21.18 5.35 -29.37
CA THR A 11 21.85 6.21 -30.38
C THR A 11 22.68 7.32 -29.74
N GLY A 12 22.47 7.64 -28.50
CA GLY A 12 23.05 8.80 -27.81
C GLY A 12 22.48 10.16 -28.29
N ALA A 13 21.44 10.15 -29.11
CA ALA A 13 20.84 11.37 -29.63
C ALA A 13 19.87 12.01 -28.64
N ALA A 14 19.87 13.35 -28.57
CA ALA A 14 18.85 14.09 -27.87
C ALA A 14 17.53 14.03 -28.64
N LEU A 15 16.44 13.70 -27.95
CA LEU A 15 15.11 13.68 -28.54
C LEU A 15 14.42 15.05 -28.39
N PRO A 16 13.50 15.41 -29.30
CA PRO A 16 12.74 16.66 -29.21
C PRO A 16 11.94 16.72 -27.89
N VAL A 17 11.99 17.88 -27.23
CA VAL A 17 11.31 18.15 -25.97
C VAL A 17 10.39 19.36 -26.16
N PRO A 18 9.11 19.30 -25.76
CA PRO A 18 8.20 20.43 -25.83
C PRO A 18 8.67 21.61 -24.96
N GLU A 19 8.33 22.83 -25.36
CA GLU A 19 8.55 24.01 -24.54
C GLU A 19 7.86 23.86 -23.16
N GLY A 20 8.50 24.30 -22.09
CA GLY A 20 7.97 24.21 -20.72
C GLY A 20 8.00 22.83 -20.08
N ALA A 21 8.51 21.81 -20.77
CA ALA A 21 8.60 20.46 -20.20
C ALA A 21 9.55 20.40 -19.00
N TYR A 22 9.09 19.88 -17.88
CA TYR A 22 9.88 19.67 -16.66
C TYR A 22 10.03 18.20 -16.28
N SER A 23 9.17 17.32 -16.79
CA SER A 23 9.32 15.87 -16.63
C SER A 23 8.92 15.13 -17.91
N CYS A 24 9.46 13.92 -18.06
CA CYS A 24 9.14 13.02 -19.15
C CYS A 24 9.02 11.59 -18.62
N THR A 25 8.02 10.86 -19.10
CA THR A 25 7.82 9.44 -18.84
C THR A 25 7.64 8.70 -20.16
N LEU A 26 8.25 7.53 -20.29
CA LEU A 26 7.97 6.62 -21.40
C LEU A 26 6.71 5.82 -21.06
N CYS A 27 5.72 5.86 -21.95
CA CYS A 27 4.47 5.12 -21.84
C CYS A 27 4.22 4.41 -23.17
N GLY A 28 4.24 3.08 -23.19
CA GLY A 28 4.33 2.33 -24.42
C GLY A 28 5.55 2.72 -25.24
N ASP A 29 5.35 3.13 -26.48
CA ASP A 29 6.39 3.65 -27.39
C ASP A 29 6.42 5.20 -27.47
N LYS A 30 5.54 5.88 -26.73
CA LYS A 30 5.37 7.34 -26.70
C LYS A 30 6.08 8.01 -25.55
N LEU A 31 6.42 9.27 -25.73
CA LEU A 31 6.94 10.15 -24.68
C LEU A 31 5.79 11.01 -24.14
N VAL A 32 5.57 10.96 -22.83
CA VAL A 32 4.57 11.76 -22.12
C VAL A 32 5.29 12.83 -21.30
N PHE A 33 5.05 14.07 -21.63
CA PHE A 33 5.64 15.22 -20.95
C PHE A 33 4.64 15.95 -20.09
N SER A 34 5.04 16.26 -18.86
CA SER A 34 4.38 17.29 -18.07
C SER A 34 5.10 18.62 -18.30
N CYS A 35 4.32 19.63 -18.65
CA CYS A 35 4.81 20.95 -19.01
C CYS A 35 4.19 22.00 -18.09
N TYR A 36 4.91 23.11 -17.91
CA TYR A 36 4.46 24.25 -17.13
C TYR A 36 5.10 25.55 -17.69
N ALA A 37 4.32 26.60 -17.75
CA ALA A 37 4.82 27.95 -18.03
C ALA A 37 4.41 28.90 -16.89
N ARG A 38 5.42 29.44 -16.20
CA ARG A 38 5.16 30.43 -15.15
C ARG A 38 4.74 31.74 -15.79
N PRO A 39 3.56 32.29 -15.43
CA PRO A 39 3.16 33.62 -15.88
C PRO A 39 4.14 34.71 -15.39
N GLU A 40 4.34 35.75 -16.19
CA GLU A 40 5.15 36.90 -15.80
C GLU A 40 4.47 37.67 -14.66
N GLY A 41 5.21 37.96 -13.59
CA GLY A 41 4.76 38.85 -12.51
C GLY A 41 4.06 38.17 -11.33
N LEU A 42 4.03 36.84 -11.27
CA LEU A 42 3.51 36.13 -10.11
C LEU A 42 4.52 36.10 -8.96
N ASP A 43 4.04 36.48 -7.77
CA ASP A 43 4.76 36.30 -6.51
C ASP A 43 4.78 34.81 -6.11
N ASP A 44 5.79 34.38 -5.37
CA ASP A 44 5.95 32.99 -4.90
C ASP A 44 4.82 32.50 -3.98
N TYR A 45 3.90 33.38 -3.60
CA TYR A 45 2.79 33.10 -2.67
C TYR A 45 1.51 32.55 -3.35
N ASP A 46 1.31 32.81 -4.65
CA ASP A 46 0.11 32.37 -5.40
C ASP A 46 0.36 31.08 -6.20
N TRP A 47 1.35 30.32 -5.81
CA TRP A 47 1.87 29.16 -6.50
C TRP A 47 0.81 28.05 -6.79
N ASP A 48 -0.04 27.71 -5.81
CA ASP A 48 -0.90 26.52 -5.94
C ASP A 48 -2.03 26.69 -6.96
N MET A 49 -2.67 27.85 -7.02
CA MET A 49 -3.76 28.13 -7.97
C MET A 49 -3.25 28.31 -9.40
N ASP A 50 -2.12 28.99 -9.54
CA ASP A 50 -1.53 29.26 -10.84
C ASP A 50 -0.93 28.02 -11.48
N TYR A 51 -0.30 27.16 -10.69
CA TYR A 51 0.28 25.92 -11.15
C TYR A 51 -0.75 25.02 -11.83
N GLN A 52 -1.98 24.94 -11.34
CA GLN A 52 -3.01 24.10 -11.92
C GLN A 52 -3.49 24.59 -13.29
N GLN A 53 -3.56 25.89 -13.51
CA GLN A 53 -4.07 26.47 -14.76
C GLN A 53 -3.02 26.59 -15.87
N ASN A 54 -1.74 26.72 -15.50
CA ASN A 54 -0.63 26.95 -16.43
C ASN A 54 0.24 25.72 -16.71
N ARG A 55 -0.29 24.54 -16.41
CA ARG A 55 0.31 23.25 -16.73
C ARG A 55 -0.41 22.58 -17.91
N TRP A 56 0.29 21.77 -18.64
CA TRP A 56 -0.29 20.93 -19.70
C TRP A 56 0.51 19.64 -19.87
N VAL A 57 -0.12 18.66 -20.48
CA VAL A 57 0.49 17.39 -20.86
C VAL A 57 0.62 17.33 -22.37
N VAL A 58 1.75 16.83 -22.85
CA VAL A 58 1.97 16.52 -24.27
C VAL A 58 2.36 15.05 -24.38
N VAL A 59 1.63 14.30 -25.20
CA VAL A 59 2.04 12.98 -25.67
C VAL A 59 2.59 13.12 -27.08
N GLN A 60 3.79 12.62 -27.32
CA GLN A 60 4.41 12.71 -28.65
C GLN A 60 5.17 11.45 -29.04
N GLU A 61 5.40 11.31 -30.33
CA GLU A 61 6.35 10.35 -30.88
C GLU A 61 7.79 10.71 -30.50
N LYS A 62 8.71 9.77 -30.62
CA LYS A 62 10.14 10.01 -30.37
C LYS A 62 10.76 11.05 -31.33
N ASP A 63 10.19 11.25 -32.51
CA ASP A 63 10.62 12.28 -33.47
C ASP A 63 10.10 13.69 -33.15
N GLY A 64 9.27 13.82 -32.09
CA GLY A 64 8.67 15.09 -31.66
C GLY A 64 7.29 15.37 -32.25
N THR A 65 6.74 14.46 -33.05
CA THR A 65 5.37 14.61 -33.59
C THR A 65 4.36 14.51 -32.46
N PRO A 66 3.56 15.57 -32.18
CA PRO A 66 2.57 15.54 -31.10
C PRO A 66 1.39 14.63 -31.48
N VAL A 67 1.01 13.76 -30.54
CA VAL A 67 -0.16 12.84 -30.64
C VAL A 67 -1.35 13.37 -29.88
N TYR A 68 -1.10 13.93 -28.68
CA TYR A 68 -2.17 14.43 -27.82
C TYR A 68 -1.66 15.58 -26.95
N ARG A 69 -2.58 16.49 -26.61
CA ARG A 69 -2.34 17.56 -25.65
C ARG A 69 -3.55 17.75 -24.75
N ALA A 70 -3.31 17.85 -23.46
CA ALA A 70 -4.30 18.25 -22.46
C ALA A 70 -3.82 19.50 -21.74
N ASP A 71 -4.59 20.58 -21.81
CA ASP A 71 -4.33 21.81 -21.07
C ASP A 71 -4.88 21.70 -19.65
N ALA A 72 -4.35 22.48 -18.71
CA ALA A 72 -4.64 22.43 -17.28
C ALA A 72 -4.52 21.00 -16.70
N ALA A 73 -3.51 20.23 -17.16
CA ALA A 73 -3.35 18.83 -16.84
C ALA A 73 -1.94 18.50 -16.35
N SER A 74 -1.84 17.44 -15.53
CA SER A 74 -0.58 16.76 -15.22
C SER A 74 -0.69 15.28 -15.50
N ALA A 75 0.44 14.64 -15.79
CA ALA A 75 0.49 13.21 -16.08
C ALA A 75 1.22 12.47 -14.99
N TYR A 76 0.69 11.31 -14.64
CA TYR A 76 1.30 10.35 -13.73
C TYR A 76 1.40 8.99 -14.43
N ARG A 77 2.55 8.33 -14.31
CA ARG A 77 2.67 6.95 -14.75
C ARG A 77 2.05 6.05 -13.69
N LEU A 78 1.05 5.26 -14.09
CA LEU A 78 0.31 4.40 -13.18
C LEU A 78 1.07 3.16 -12.71
N PHE A 79 2.04 2.68 -13.49
CA PHE A 79 2.65 1.38 -13.23
C PHE A 79 4.15 1.41 -13.39
N TYR A 80 4.83 1.26 -12.27
CA TYR A 80 6.28 1.03 -12.27
C TYR A 80 6.61 -0.46 -12.44
N ASP A 81 5.67 -1.38 -12.15
CA ASP A 81 5.95 -2.81 -12.02
C ASP A 81 5.06 -3.74 -12.86
N SER A 82 4.21 -3.21 -13.75
CA SER A 82 3.28 -4.03 -14.52
C SER A 82 3.34 -3.70 -16.00
N ASP A 83 3.72 -4.68 -16.81
CA ASP A 83 3.70 -4.58 -18.28
C ASP A 83 2.28 -4.52 -18.87
N THR A 84 1.24 -4.85 -18.07
CA THR A 84 -0.14 -5.02 -18.54
C THR A 84 -0.86 -3.72 -18.90
N LEU A 85 -0.41 -2.58 -18.37
CA LEU A 85 -0.97 -1.26 -18.68
C LEU A 85 0.12 -0.25 -19.07
N SER A 86 1.18 -0.72 -19.69
CA SER A 86 2.33 0.10 -20.13
C SER A 86 1.94 1.24 -21.07
N ASP A 87 0.80 1.11 -21.76
CA ASP A 87 0.30 2.08 -22.75
C ASP A 87 -0.70 3.09 -22.16
N TRP A 88 -0.94 3.01 -20.85
CA TRP A 88 -1.88 3.89 -20.18
C TRP A 88 -1.19 4.88 -19.27
N VAL A 89 -1.72 6.11 -19.25
CA VAL A 89 -1.27 7.20 -18.37
C VAL A 89 -2.48 7.80 -17.65
N GLU A 90 -2.27 8.11 -16.37
CA GLU A 90 -3.22 8.88 -15.59
C GLU A 90 -3.00 10.37 -15.87
N LEU A 91 -4.09 11.07 -16.15
CA LEU A 91 -4.11 12.52 -16.32
C LEU A 91 -5.01 13.12 -15.22
N ASP A 92 -4.46 14.05 -14.47
CA ASP A 92 -5.23 14.95 -13.62
C ASP A 92 -5.53 16.21 -14.42
N VAL A 93 -6.80 16.44 -14.78
CA VAL A 93 -7.26 17.58 -15.58
C VAL A 93 -8.06 18.50 -14.69
N ALA A 94 -7.66 19.77 -14.57
CA ALA A 94 -8.42 20.75 -13.82
C ALA A 94 -9.73 21.08 -14.55
N THR A 95 -10.87 20.95 -13.85
CA THR A 95 -12.22 21.23 -14.36
C THR A 95 -12.83 22.50 -13.76
N GLY A 96 -12.16 23.10 -12.77
CA GLY A 96 -12.55 24.33 -12.10
C GLY A 96 -11.41 24.85 -11.22
N GLU A 97 -11.68 25.86 -10.41
CA GLU A 97 -10.65 26.49 -9.55
C GLU A 97 -10.06 25.52 -8.51
N GLU A 98 -10.88 24.58 -8.01
CA GLU A 98 -10.46 23.60 -6.97
C GLU A 98 -10.83 22.15 -7.32
N THR A 99 -11.30 21.89 -8.54
CA THR A 99 -11.76 20.56 -8.95
C THR A 99 -10.88 19.99 -10.06
N THR A 100 -10.56 18.70 -9.93
CA THR A 100 -9.83 17.95 -10.94
C THR A 100 -10.61 16.67 -11.29
N ASP A 101 -10.61 16.32 -12.57
CA ASP A 101 -11.03 15.01 -13.05
C ASP A 101 -9.83 14.15 -13.31
N ARG A 102 -9.90 12.88 -12.88
CA ARG A 102 -8.89 11.88 -13.18
C ARG A 102 -9.31 11.09 -14.40
N ILE A 103 -8.44 11.08 -15.40
CA ILE A 103 -8.67 10.43 -16.69
C ILE A 103 -7.60 9.37 -16.89
N LEU A 104 -8.01 8.18 -17.28
CA LEU A 104 -7.11 7.15 -17.78
C LEU A 104 -7.04 7.25 -19.30
N TYR A 105 -5.87 7.55 -19.85
CA TYR A 105 -5.65 7.78 -21.28
C TYR A 105 -4.70 6.72 -21.86
N ASN A 106 -5.11 6.06 -22.96
CA ASN A 106 -4.27 5.14 -23.71
C ASN A 106 -3.47 5.89 -24.79
N VAL A 107 -2.16 5.90 -24.68
CA VAL A 107 -1.27 6.64 -25.58
C VAL A 107 -1.19 6.07 -27.00
N LEU A 108 -1.58 4.81 -27.20
CA LEU A 108 -1.55 4.15 -28.53
C LEU A 108 -2.88 4.28 -29.26
N THR A 109 -3.99 4.09 -28.56
CA THR A 109 -5.34 4.07 -29.17
C THR A 109 -6.05 5.43 -29.09
N GLY A 110 -5.66 6.29 -28.13
CA GLY A 110 -6.35 7.55 -27.85
C GLY A 110 -7.63 7.38 -27.02
N GLU A 111 -7.92 6.16 -26.54
CA GLU A 111 -9.08 5.92 -25.65
C GLU A 111 -8.94 6.67 -24.33
N GLN A 112 -10.08 7.16 -23.82
CA GLN A 112 -10.13 7.89 -22.55
C GLN A 112 -11.28 7.39 -21.68
N TYR A 113 -10.98 7.22 -20.39
CA TYR A 113 -11.96 6.88 -19.36
C TYR A 113 -11.92 7.93 -18.26
N THR A 114 -13.01 8.64 -18.05
CA THR A 114 -13.19 9.62 -16.97
C THR A 114 -13.61 8.94 -15.68
N GLY A 115 -13.48 9.65 -14.54
CA GLY A 115 -13.83 9.12 -13.23
C GLY A 115 -12.89 8.02 -12.73
N PHE A 116 -11.69 7.94 -13.31
CA PHE A 116 -10.67 6.97 -12.89
C PHE A 116 -10.33 7.14 -11.41
N LEU A 117 -10.25 6.04 -10.66
CA LEU A 117 -9.94 6.04 -9.24
C LEU A 117 -8.57 5.40 -8.96
N GLN A 118 -8.42 4.13 -9.33
CA GLN A 118 -7.16 3.42 -9.13
C GLN A 118 -7.08 2.17 -9.99
N VAL A 119 -5.89 1.61 -10.02
CA VAL A 119 -5.58 0.35 -10.70
C VAL A 119 -5.24 -0.73 -9.70
N TYR A 120 -5.50 -1.97 -10.13
CA TYR A 120 -5.24 -3.18 -9.37
C TYR A 120 -4.35 -4.14 -10.14
N PRO A 121 -3.72 -5.11 -9.48
CA PRO A 121 -2.96 -6.16 -10.15
C PRO A 121 -3.76 -6.86 -11.24
N GLY A 122 -3.06 -7.29 -12.30
CA GLY A 122 -3.70 -7.97 -13.43
C GLY A 122 -4.34 -7.05 -14.46
N GLY A 123 -4.10 -5.74 -14.38
CA GLY A 123 -4.60 -4.78 -15.38
C GLY A 123 -6.06 -4.37 -15.19
N LEU A 124 -6.56 -4.49 -13.98
CA LEU A 124 -7.90 -4.03 -13.62
C LEU A 124 -7.87 -2.57 -13.20
N ALA A 125 -8.96 -1.85 -13.43
CA ALA A 125 -9.11 -0.46 -12.97
C ALA A 125 -10.53 -0.18 -12.46
N SER A 126 -10.64 0.72 -11.48
CA SER A 126 -11.92 1.18 -10.98
C SER A 126 -12.23 2.61 -11.42
N PHE A 127 -13.51 2.88 -11.63
CA PHE A 127 -14.04 4.15 -12.13
C PHE A 127 -15.27 4.56 -11.33
N SER A 128 -15.45 5.86 -11.15
CA SER A 128 -16.73 6.45 -10.74
C SER A 128 -17.57 6.74 -11.97
N THR A 129 -18.83 6.35 -11.97
CA THR A 129 -19.76 6.62 -13.07
C THR A 129 -20.46 7.99 -12.97
N GLY A 130 -20.17 8.75 -11.89
CA GLY A 130 -20.71 10.09 -11.67
C GLY A 130 -22.13 10.14 -11.09
N ASP A 131 -22.82 8.99 -10.98
CA ASP A 131 -24.15 8.84 -10.36
C ASP A 131 -24.08 8.22 -8.95
N GLY A 132 -22.89 8.20 -8.35
CA GLY A 132 -22.64 7.58 -7.04
C GLY A 132 -22.35 6.09 -7.12
N ARG A 133 -22.17 5.55 -8.31
CA ARG A 133 -21.77 4.17 -8.54
C ARG A 133 -20.33 4.06 -8.99
N TYR A 134 -19.81 2.84 -8.89
CA TYR A 134 -18.43 2.51 -9.21
C TYR A 134 -18.39 1.25 -10.07
N GLU A 135 -17.43 1.19 -10.98
CA GLU A 135 -17.20 0.05 -11.85
C GLU A 135 -15.77 -0.47 -11.68
N LEU A 136 -15.64 -1.79 -11.73
CA LEU A 136 -14.36 -2.47 -11.90
C LEU A 136 -14.31 -3.06 -13.30
N ARG A 137 -13.27 -2.72 -14.07
CA ARG A 137 -13.11 -3.13 -15.46
C ARG A 137 -11.77 -3.84 -15.67
N ASP A 138 -11.76 -4.80 -16.59
CA ASP A 138 -10.54 -5.40 -17.12
C ASP A 138 -10.02 -4.55 -18.29
N MET A 139 -8.95 -3.79 -18.06
CA MET A 139 -8.36 -2.91 -19.05
C MET A 139 -7.44 -3.64 -20.04
N THR A 140 -7.21 -4.95 -19.85
CA THR A 140 -6.38 -5.76 -20.75
C THR A 140 -7.16 -6.34 -21.92
N THR A 141 -8.50 -6.44 -21.80
CA THR A 141 -9.37 -6.92 -22.87
C THR A 141 -9.67 -5.82 -23.89
N GLU A 142 -9.95 -6.18 -25.14
CA GLU A 142 -10.24 -5.24 -26.21
C GLU A 142 -11.51 -4.40 -25.93
N ASP A 143 -12.53 -5.02 -25.33
CA ASP A 143 -13.80 -4.38 -24.97
C ASP A 143 -13.79 -3.66 -23.62
N ARG A 144 -12.66 -3.68 -22.89
CA ARG A 144 -12.54 -3.13 -21.52
C ARG A 144 -13.66 -3.64 -20.61
N GLY A 145 -13.77 -4.96 -20.57
CA GLY A 145 -14.92 -5.67 -20.02
C GLY A 145 -15.28 -5.25 -18.59
N LEU A 146 -16.56 -4.96 -18.35
CA LEU A 146 -17.08 -4.74 -17.00
C LEU A 146 -17.03 -6.07 -16.21
N ILE A 147 -16.30 -6.08 -15.08
CA ILE A 147 -16.25 -7.21 -14.16
C ILE A 147 -17.39 -7.13 -13.15
N ALA A 148 -17.53 -5.96 -12.51
CA ALA A 148 -18.57 -5.72 -11.51
C ALA A 148 -18.89 -4.23 -11.37
N ALA A 149 -20.08 -3.94 -10.85
CA ALA A 149 -20.51 -2.61 -10.45
C ALA A 149 -20.84 -2.59 -8.95
N PHE A 150 -20.55 -1.48 -8.29
CA PHE A 150 -20.69 -1.31 -6.84
C PHE A 150 -21.40 0.00 -6.53
N ASP A 151 -22.16 0.00 -5.43
CA ASP A 151 -22.73 1.24 -4.86
C ASP A 151 -21.71 1.97 -3.97
N GLU A 152 -20.60 1.28 -3.61
CA GLU A 152 -19.54 1.78 -2.74
C GLU A 152 -18.17 1.74 -3.45
N GLN A 153 -17.27 2.63 -3.05
CA GLN A 153 -15.96 2.77 -3.68
C GLN A 153 -15.07 1.53 -3.47
N PRO A 154 -14.61 0.86 -4.54
CA PRO A 154 -13.59 -0.18 -4.43
C PRO A 154 -12.28 0.38 -3.85
N SER A 155 -11.75 -0.27 -2.83
CA SER A 155 -10.51 0.13 -2.15
C SER A 155 -9.37 -0.87 -2.33
N GLN A 156 -9.70 -2.17 -2.40
CA GLN A 156 -8.73 -3.24 -2.62
C GLN A 156 -9.33 -4.28 -3.56
N TYR A 157 -8.47 -4.88 -4.36
CA TYR A 157 -8.81 -6.04 -5.20
C TYR A 157 -7.81 -7.17 -4.97
N PHE A 158 -8.29 -8.38 -4.96
CA PHE A 158 -7.51 -9.61 -5.10
C PHE A 158 -8.38 -10.68 -5.78
N PRO A 159 -7.80 -11.70 -6.43
CA PRO A 159 -8.56 -12.62 -7.29
C PRO A 159 -9.79 -13.19 -6.60
N GLY A 160 -10.96 -12.95 -7.20
CA GLY A 160 -12.25 -13.38 -6.71
C GLY A 160 -12.96 -12.40 -5.73
N TYR A 161 -12.28 -11.35 -5.26
CA TYR A 161 -12.82 -10.48 -4.21
C TYR A 161 -12.52 -9.00 -4.43
N VAL A 162 -13.41 -8.16 -3.91
CA VAL A 162 -13.20 -6.70 -3.80
C VAL A 162 -13.53 -6.26 -2.38
N VAL A 163 -12.68 -5.42 -1.79
CA VAL A 163 -13.03 -4.68 -0.59
C VAL A 163 -13.55 -3.31 -1.02
N THR A 164 -14.75 -2.96 -0.58
CA THR A 164 -15.33 -1.64 -0.78
C THR A 164 -15.28 -0.81 0.50
N TRP A 165 -15.31 0.50 0.35
CA TRP A 165 -15.33 1.46 1.44
C TRP A 165 -16.54 2.37 1.32
N HIS A 166 -17.32 2.53 2.39
CA HIS A 166 -18.41 3.50 2.44
C HIS A 166 -18.13 4.61 3.46
N SER A 167 -18.49 5.83 3.09
CA SER A 167 -18.22 7.07 3.85
C SER A 167 -19.42 7.60 4.63
N GLY A 168 -20.48 6.80 4.84
CA GLY A 168 -21.67 7.16 5.61
C GLY A 168 -21.43 7.33 7.11
N GLU A 169 -22.50 7.54 7.89
CA GLU A 169 -22.42 7.66 9.37
C GLU A 169 -21.79 6.41 10.02
N ASP A 170 -21.99 5.25 9.41
CA ASP A 170 -21.36 3.97 9.79
C ASP A 170 -20.17 3.67 8.87
N HIS A 171 -19.12 4.52 8.92
CA HIS A 171 -17.89 4.28 8.17
C HIS A 171 -17.43 2.82 8.30
N GLY A 172 -17.20 2.13 7.20
CA GLY A 172 -16.83 0.73 7.25
C GLY A 172 -16.34 0.16 5.92
N TYR A 173 -15.94 -1.08 6.00
CA TYR A 173 -15.54 -1.87 4.84
C TYR A 173 -16.53 -3.01 4.60
N GLU A 174 -16.66 -3.43 3.36
CA GLU A 174 -17.34 -4.67 2.97
C GLU A 174 -16.42 -5.52 2.09
N LEU A 175 -16.42 -6.83 2.32
CA LEU A 175 -15.84 -7.79 1.38
C LEU A 175 -16.92 -8.24 0.41
N TYR A 176 -16.71 -8.00 -0.86
CA TYR A 176 -17.57 -8.44 -1.94
C TYR A 176 -16.94 -9.65 -2.63
N ASP A 177 -17.64 -10.78 -2.64
CA ASP A 177 -17.29 -11.98 -3.38
C ASP A 177 -17.81 -11.85 -4.81
N LEU A 178 -16.91 -11.82 -5.80
CA LEU A 178 -17.25 -11.58 -7.21
C LEU A 178 -17.98 -12.77 -7.86
N GLU A 179 -17.79 -13.98 -7.33
CA GLU A 179 -18.44 -15.18 -7.87
C GLU A 179 -19.90 -15.30 -7.39
N THR A 180 -20.12 -15.07 -6.10
CA THR A 180 -21.43 -15.26 -5.48
C THR A 180 -22.26 -13.98 -5.38
N GLY A 181 -21.63 -12.80 -5.50
CA GLY A 181 -22.24 -11.51 -5.25
C GLY A 181 -22.52 -11.23 -3.76
N THR A 182 -21.98 -12.07 -2.88
CA THR A 182 -22.19 -11.92 -1.42
C THR A 182 -21.36 -10.77 -0.86
N LYS A 183 -21.99 -9.95 -0.02
CA LYS A 183 -21.33 -8.88 0.76
C LYS A 183 -21.18 -9.30 2.22
N THR A 184 -19.98 -9.13 2.76
CA THR A 184 -19.67 -9.39 4.18
C THR A 184 -19.18 -8.10 4.83
N PRO A 185 -19.93 -7.54 5.79
CA PRO A 185 -19.48 -6.35 6.52
C PRO A 185 -18.25 -6.64 7.38
N LEU A 186 -17.30 -5.71 7.38
CA LEU A 186 -16.00 -5.87 8.06
C LEU A 186 -15.80 -4.85 9.18
N TYR A 187 -15.13 -5.27 10.23
CA TYR A 187 -14.56 -4.39 11.25
C TYR A 187 -13.26 -3.72 10.78
N ASP A 188 -12.40 -4.49 10.12
CA ASP A 188 -11.07 -4.02 9.74
C ASP A 188 -10.50 -4.81 8.56
N VAL A 189 -9.63 -4.15 7.82
CA VAL A 189 -8.87 -4.71 6.69
C VAL A 189 -7.41 -4.31 6.84
N ASN A 190 -6.50 -5.25 6.70
CA ASN A 190 -5.07 -4.95 6.73
C ASN A 190 -4.32 -5.71 5.63
N THR A 191 -3.48 -5.00 4.89
CA THR A 191 -2.79 -5.53 3.73
C THR A 191 -1.28 -5.52 3.91
N THR A 192 -0.64 -6.55 3.36
CA THR A 192 0.80 -6.57 3.06
C THR A 192 1.00 -6.61 1.55
N ASP A 193 2.23 -6.72 1.09
CA ASP A 193 2.51 -6.88 -0.35
C ASP A 193 1.83 -8.13 -0.91
N ASN A 194 1.80 -9.24 -0.16
CA ASN A 194 1.40 -10.55 -0.65
C ASN A 194 0.07 -11.06 -0.07
N THR A 195 -0.46 -10.46 0.99
CA THR A 195 -1.66 -10.95 1.67
C THR A 195 -2.62 -9.84 2.06
N ILE A 196 -3.89 -10.19 2.19
CA ILE A 196 -4.93 -9.34 2.75
C ILE A 196 -5.65 -10.09 3.87
N ALA A 197 -5.74 -9.46 5.02
CA ALA A 197 -6.49 -9.95 6.17
C ALA A 197 -7.77 -9.12 6.33
N VAL A 198 -8.89 -9.81 6.55
CA VAL A 198 -10.20 -9.21 6.79
C VAL A 198 -10.77 -9.76 8.08
N TYR A 199 -11.34 -8.89 8.90
CA TYR A 199 -12.04 -9.25 10.14
C TYR A 199 -13.48 -8.77 10.04
N ALA A 200 -14.42 -9.71 9.98
CA ALA A 200 -15.82 -9.42 9.74
C ALA A 200 -16.63 -9.20 11.04
N LEU A 201 -17.79 -8.55 10.91
CA LEU A 201 -18.68 -8.27 12.03
C LEU A 201 -19.27 -9.54 12.67
N ASP A 202 -19.31 -10.65 11.95
CA ASP A 202 -19.73 -11.96 12.45
C ASP A 202 -18.64 -12.68 13.27
N GLY A 203 -17.46 -12.07 13.42
CA GLY A 203 -16.31 -12.63 14.13
C GLY A 203 -15.42 -13.50 13.25
N SER A 204 -15.68 -13.63 11.95
CA SER A 204 -14.78 -14.37 11.07
C SER A 204 -13.53 -13.56 10.76
N LEU A 205 -12.37 -14.22 10.89
CA LEU A 205 -11.05 -13.71 10.51
C LEU A 205 -10.53 -14.54 9.36
N ARG A 206 -10.31 -13.91 8.22
CA ARG A 206 -9.80 -14.56 7.03
C ARG A 206 -8.57 -13.84 6.50
N VAL A 207 -7.61 -14.64 6.00
CA VAL A 207 -6.43 -14.12 5.31
C VAL A 207 -6.34 -14.76 3.94
N TYR A 208 -6.20 -13.93 2.93
CA TYR A 208 -6.10 -14.36 1.54
C TYR A 208 -4.74 -14.00 0.96
N SER A 209 -4.25 -14.83 0.03
CA SER A 209 -3.15 -14.46 -0.85
C SER A 209 -3.64 -13.44 -1.88
N LYS A 210 -2.91 -12.35 -2.04
CA LYS A 210 -3.22 -11.34 -3.07
C LYS A 210 -2.92 -11.82 -4.49
N ASP A 211 -2.02 -12.79 -4.65
CA ASP A 211 -1.61 -13.28 -5.97
C ASP A 211 -2.68 -14.15 -6.64
N ASN A 212 -3.43 -14.93 -5.85
CA ASN A 212 -4.32 -15.94 -6.39
C ASN A 212 -5.66 -16.09 -5.65
N GLY A 213 -5.96 -15.22 -4.68
CA GLY A 213 -7.18 -15.26 -3.88
C GLY A 213 -7.31 -16.45 -2.93
N LYS A 214 -6.25 -17.28 -2.82
CA LYS A 214 -6.31 -18.48 -1.98
C LYS A 214 -6.46 -18.09 -0.51
N LEU A 215 -7.42 -18.72 0.16
CA LEU A 215 -7.63 -18.62 1.59
C LEU A 215 -6.48 -19.30 2.35
N LEU A 216 -5.74 -18.54 3.13
CA LEU A 216 -4.60 -18.99 3.94
C LEU A 216 -5.01 -19.28 5.38
N THR A 217 -5.93 -18.47 5.92
CA THR A 217 -6.46 -18.59 7.28
C THR A 217 -7.96 -18.38 7.22
N ASP A 218 -8.72 -19.26 7.88
CA ASP A 218 -10.16 -19.12 8.12
C ASP A 218 -10.44 -19.56 9.56
N THR A 219 -10.81 -18.62 10.40
CA THR A 219 -11.06 -18.89 11.81
C THR A 219 -12.11 -17.94 12.36
N THR A 220 -12.68 -18.28 13.52
CA THR A 220 -13.60 -17.41 14.23
C THR A 220 -12.91 -16.83 15.46
N VAL A 221 -13.03 -15.54 15.62
CA VAL A 221 -12.62 -14.81 16.81
C VAL A 221 -13.87 -14.60 17.65
N GLU A 222 -13.75 -14.66 18.98
CA GLU A 222 -14.86 -14.31 19.85
C GLU A 222 -15.37 -12.90 19.49
N PRO A 223 -16.69 -12.73 19.31
CA PRO A 223 -17.26 -11.44 18.94
C PRO A 223 -16.77 -10.33 19.87
N VAL A 224 -16.39 -9.22 19.27
CA VAL A 224 -16.05 -8.01 20.01
C VAL A 224 -17.36 -7.35 20.42
N GLU A 225 -17.57 -7.11 21.73
CA GLU A 225 -18.70 -6.33 22.18
C GLU A 225 -18.70 -4.93 21.55
N HIS A 226 -19.87 -4.33 21.35
CA HIS A 226 -20.06 -3.04 20.64
C HIS A 226 -19.22 -1.87 21.16
N GLN A 227 -18.50 -2.03 22.24
CA GLN A 227 -17.67 -1.02 22.88
C GLN A 227 -16.16 -1.25 22.69
N GLN A 228 -15.75 -2.28 21.92
CA GLN A 228 -14.33 -2.59 21.74
C GLN A 228 -13.86 -2.19 20.34
N ARG A 229 -12.74 -1.46 20.32
CA ARG A 229 -12.03 -1.16 19.09
C ARG A 229 -11.11 -2.33 18.75
N VAL A 230 -11.11 -2.74 17.49
CA VAL A 230 -10.18 -3.74 16.98
C VAL A 230 -9.09 -3.05 16.19
N ARG A 231 -7.84 -3.45 16.43
CA ARG A 231 -6.72 -3.12 15.56
C ARG A 231 -6.09 -4.41 15.08
N MET A 232 -5.98 -4.52 13.78
CA MET A 232 -5.42 -5.68 13.11
C MET A 232 -4.06 -5.33 12.51
N SER A 233 -3.10 -6.26 12.62
CA SER A 233 -1.84 -6.21 11.90
C SER A 233 -1.60 -7.55 11.20
N ASN A 234 -1.44 -7.49 9.89
CA ASN A 234 -1.18 -8.64 9.04
C ASN A 234 0.34 -8.80 8.86
N TYR A 235 0.87 -10.01 9.08
CA TYR A 235 2.31 -10.29 8.99
C TYR A 235 2.69 -11.19 7.82
N GLY A 236 1.75 -11.41 6.89
CA GLY A 236 1.96 -12.33 5.77
C GLY A 236 1.81 -13.79 6.19
N SER A 237 1.92 -14.69 5.22
CA SER A 237 1.86 -16.16 5.41
C SER A 237 0.65 -16.66 6.23
N GLY A 238 -0.42 -15.87 6.31
CA GLY A 238 -1.63 -16.20 7.05
C GLY A 238 -1.61 -15.83 8.54
N TYR A 239 -0.62 -15.11 9.02
CA TYR A 239 -0.57 -14.68 10.44
C TYR A 239 -1.12 -13.28 10.63
N VAL A 240 -1.97 -13.14 11.66
CA VAL A 240 -2.62 -11.88 12.03
C VAL A 240 -2.57 -11.65 13.54
N TRP A 241 -2.18 -10.45 13.92
CA TRP A 241 -2.23 -9.98 15.29
C TRP A 241 -3.47 -9.11 15.50
N LEU A 242 -4.31 -9.47 16.45
CA LEU A 242 -5.46 -8.68 16.87
C LEU A 242 -5.21 -8.03 18.23
N LYS A 243 -5.41 -6.72 18.31
CA LYS A 243 -5.49 -5.96 19.56
C LYS A 243 -6.93 -5.53 19.78
N LEU A 244 -7.53 -5.98 20.86
CA LEU A 244 -8.84 -5.54 21.33
C LEU A 244 -8.63 -4.39 22.31
N GLN A 245 -9.29 -3.26 22.08
CA GLN A 245 -9.13 -2.05 22.90
C GLN A 245 -10.50 -1.59 23.42
N ASP A 246 -10.52 -1.13 24.67
CA ASP A 246 -11.67 -0.43 25.20
C ASP A 246 -11.84 0.92 24.48
N ASN A 247 -13.07 1.23 24.04
CA ASN A 247 -13.35 2.47 23.31
C ASN A 247 -13.22 3.72 24.19
N ASP A 248 -13.56 3.62 25.46
CA ASP A 248 -13.62 4.76 26.37
C ASP A 248 -12.24 5.10 26.96
N ARG A 249 -11.42 4.08 27.17
CA ARG A 249 -10.11 4.23 27.82
C ARG A 249 -8.93 4.08 26.89
N TYR A 250 -9.14 3.62 25.66
CA TYR A 250 -8.07 3.27 24.68
C TYR A 250 -7.07 2.23 25.23
N GLU A 251 -7.43 1.53 26.29
CA GLU A 251 -6.60 0.48 26.87
C GLU A 251 -6.76 -0.82 26.08
N THR A 252 -5.67 -1.51 25.80
CA THR A 252 -5.73 -2.81 25.15
C THR A 252 -6.19 -3.85 26.18
N THR A 253 -7.34 -4.48 25.95
CA THR A 253 -7.94 -5.48 26.83
C THR A 253 -7.43 -6.89 26.52
N ALA A 254 -7.12 -7.18 25.26
CA ALA A 254 -6.53 -8.45 24.85
C ALA A 254 -5.65 -8.29 23.62
N THR A 255 -4.66 -9.17 23.50
CA THR A 255 -3.78 -9.27 22.35
C THR A 255 -3.63 -10.74 21.95
N ARG A 256 -4.00 -11.08 20.72
CA ARG A 256 -4.01 -12.46 20.24
C ARG A 256 -3.35 -12.58 18.87
N LEU A 257 -2.58 -13.65 18.68
CA LEU A 257 -2.01 -14.02 17.41
C LEU A 257 -2.80 -15.18 16.81
N TYR A 258 -3.27 -14.99 15.59
CA TYR A 258 -3.94 -16.03 14.80
C TYR A 258 -3.04 -16.44 13.62
N GLY A 259 -3.19 -17.67 13.17
CA GLY A 259 -2.47 -18.22 12.03
C GLY A 259 -3.32 -19.21 11.24
N PRO A 260 -2.74 -19.94 10.27
CA PRO A 260 -3.47 -20.84 9.38
C PRO A 260 -4.33 -21.91 10.07
N GLN A 261 -4.03 -22.23 11.32
CA GLN A 261 -4.77 -23.25 12.11
C GLN A 261 -5.62 -22.64 13.24
N GLY A 262 -5.86 -21.32 13.22
CA GLY A 262 -6.65 -20.61 14.23
C GLY A 262 -5.78 -19.88 15.24
N LEU A 263 -6.22 -19.80 16.51
CA LEU A 263 -5.50 -19.11 17.58
C LEU A 263 -4.14 -19.78 17.82
N VAL A 264 -3.07 -19.04 17.61
CA VAL A 264 -1.68 -19.47 17.89
C VAL A 264 -1.37 -19.22 19.36
N SER A 265 -1.60 -17.98 19.84
CA SER A 265 -1.26 -17.60 21.22
C SER A 265 -2.08 -16.41 21.71
N ASP A 266 -2.35 -16.39 23.02
CA ASP A 266 -2.82 -15.22 23.74
C ASP A 266 -1.61 -14.49 24.33
N LEU A 267 -1.31 -13.33 23.78
CA LEU A 267 -0.16 -12.50 24.10
C LEU A 267 -0.51 -11.35 25.06
N THR A 268 -1.69 -11.38 25.66
CA THR A 268 -2.17 -10.33 26.56
C THR A 268 -1.22 -10.09 27.73
N ALA A 269 -0.61 -11.15 28.26
CA ALA A 269 0.35 -11.06 29.37
C ALA A 269 1.65 -10.29 29.01
N LEU A 270 1.93 -10.04 27.73
CA LEU A 270 3.06 -9.21 27.30
C LEU A 270 2.81 -7.71 27.54
N GLN A 271 1.55 -7.32 27.63
CA GLN A 271 1.15 -5.99 28.06
C GLN A 271 1.61 -5.81 29.52
N GLY A 272 2.13 -4.70 29.88
CA GLY A 272 2.68 -4.47 31.23
C GLY A 272 4.10 -5.04 31.47
N LYS A 273 4.54 -6.03 30.68
CA LYS A 273 5.93 -6.47 30.69
C LYS A 273 6.79 -5.63 29.73
N TYR A 274 6.21 -5.23 28.59
CA TYR A 274 6.86 -4.42 27.57
C TYR A 274 6.07 -3.12 27.34
N SER A 275 6.78 -2.02 27.10
CA SER A 275 6.18 -0.75 26.74
C SER A 275 5.48 -0.83 25.37
N TYR A 276 6.04 -1.63 24.47
CA TYR A 276 5.44 -2.01 23.19
C TYR A 276 6.05 -3.33 22.69
N VAL A 277 5.30 -4.01 21.84
CA VAL A 277 5.74 -5.22 21.11
C VAL A 277 5.45 -4.97 19.64
N ASN A 278 6.46 -5.17 18.78
CA ASN A 278 6.36 -5.02 17.34
C ASN A 278 6.89 -6.26 16.62
N TYR A 279 6.45 -6.41 15.38
CA TYR A 279 6.96 -7.43 14.48
C TYR A 279 8.46 -7.21 14.19
N LEU A 280 9.20 -8.28 14.11
CA LEU A 280 10.65 -8.27 13.84
C LEU A 280 10.95 -8.91 12.48
N THR A 281 10.65 -10.18 12.35
CA THR A 281 10.92 -11.03 11.19
C THR A 281 10.10 -12.33 11.30
N THR A 282 10.38 -13.33 10.48
CA THR A 282 9.89 -14.70 10.67
C THR A 282 10.96 -15.63 11.19
N ASP A 283 10.56 -16.73 11.83
CA ASP A 283 11.47 -17.85 12.12
C ASP A 283 11.67 -18.75 10.87
N PRO A 284 12.56 -19.74 10.90
CA PRO A 284 12.78 -20.66 9.76
C PRO A 284 11.53 -21.44 9.31
N ASP A 285 10.52 -21.57 10.14
CA ASP A 285 9.24 -22.21 9.82
C ASP A 285 8.20 -21.21 9.27
N GLY A 286 8.58 -19.93 9.07
CA GLY A 286 7.73 -18.86 8.57
C GLY A 286 6.77 -18.28 9.62
N ARG A 287 6.93 -18.60 10.91
CA ARG A 287 6.12 -18.04 11.99
C ARG A 287 6.63 -16.67 12.39
N PRO A 288 5.75 -15.70 12.71
CA PRO A 288 6.18 -14.35 13.07
C PRO A 288 6.98 -14.34 14.37
N MET A 289 8.02 -13.53 14.41
CA MET A 289 8.79 -13.20 15.60
C MET A 289 8.62 -11.71 15.91
N PHE A 290 8.72 -11.39 17.18
CA PHE A 290 8.48 -10.03 17.67
C PHE A 290 9.66 -9.54 18.50
N TYR A 291 9.73 -8.24 18.71
CA TYR A 291 10.59 -7.66 19.74
C TYR A 291 9.78 -6.81 20.70
N GLY A 292 10.04 -6.94 21.98
CA GLY A 292 9.44 -6.18 23.05
C GLY A 292 10.43 -5.20 23.67
N SER A 293 10.04 -3.93 23.81
CA SER A 293 10.83 -2.90 24.49
C SER A 293 10.45 -2.81 25.95
N ARG A 294 11.44 -2.82 26.83
CA ARG A 294 11.26 -2.57 28.26
C ARG A 294 12.31 -1.61 28.82
N SER A 295 11.93 -0.87 29.84
CA SER A 295 12.88 0.00 30.54
C SER A 295 13.92 -0.85 31.28
N ALA A 296 15.18 -0.47 31.14
CA ALA A 296 16.29 -1.09 31.87
C ALA A 296 16.83 -0.10 32.91
N VAL A 297 16.56 -0.38 34.17
CA VAL A 297 17.14 0.40 35.28
C VAL A 297 18.66 0.27 35.24
N GLY A 298 19.34 1.40 35.10
CA GLY A 298 20.80 1.45 35.03
C GLY A 298 21.41 1.21 33.64
N SER A 299 20.61 1.08 32.59
CA SER A 299 21.09 1.03 31.21
C SER A 299 21.48 2.42 30.70
N ALA A 300 22.63 2.55 30.06
CA ALA A 300 23.05 3.76 29.38
C ALA A 300 22.11 4.15 28.21
N TYR A 301 21.29 3.23 27.73
CA TYR A 301 20.40 3.37 26.58
C TYR A 301 18.93 3.59 26.96
N GLY A 302 18.58 3.55 28.25
CA GLY A 302 17.22 3.75 28.73
C GLY A 302 16.26 2.58 28.48
N ASN A 303 16.29 1.97 27.30
CA ASN A 303 15.49 0.80 26.92
C ASN A 303 16.38 -0.37 26.51
N VAL A 304 15.89 -1.57 26.71
CA VAL A 304 16.43 -2.80 26.15
C VAL A 304 15.31 -3.59 25.45
N TYR A 305 15.73 -4.45 24.54
CA TYR A 305 14.84 -5.20 23.67
C TYR A 305 15.02 -6.70 23.90
N ASP A 306 13.92 -7.41 24.01
CA ASP A 306 13.89 -8.86 24.04
C ASP A 306 13.21 -9.36 22.75
N VAL A 307 13.76 -10.40 22.11
CA VAL A 307 13.15 -11.06 20.95
C VAL A 307 12.24 -12.18 21.45
N LEU A 308 11.04 -12.23 20.87
CA LEU A 308 9.97 -13.13 21.26
C LEU A 308 9.57 -14.00 20.07
N ASP A 309 9.30 -15.28 20.30
CA ASP A 309 8.67 -16.14 19.30
C ASP A 309 7.14 -15.90 19.19
N ALA A 310 6.50 -16.64 18.29
CA ALA A 310 5.06 -16.54 18.07
C ALA A 310 4.21 -16.92 19.31
N ASP A 311 4.77 -17.66 20.26
CA ASP A 311 4.10 -18.04 21.52
C ASP A 311 4.36 -17.01 22.64
N GLY A 312 5.06 -15.90 22.32
CA GLY A 312 5.43 -14.85 23.27
C GLY A 312 6.56 -15.22 24.21
N LYS A 313 7.25 -16.33 23.97
CA LYS A 313 8.42 -16.76 24.74
C LYS A 313 9.65 -15.98 24.31
N VAL A 314 10.43 -15.55 25.29
CA VAL A 314 11.67 -14.85 25.05
C VAL A 314 12.73 -15.82 24.52
N VAL A 315 13.24 -15.56 23.31
CA VAL A 315 14.32 -16.32 22.68
C VAL A 315 15.68 -15.62 22.79
N LEU A 316 15.70 -14.29 22.77
CA LEU A 316 16.92 -13.49 23.00
C LEU A 316 16.60 -12.33 23.95
N GLN A 317 17.53 -11.99 24.83
CA GLN A 317 17.32 -10.95 25.84
C GLN A 317 18.36 -9.83 25.77
N GLY A 318 17.90 -8.62 26.11
CA GLY A 318 18.77 -7.53 26.51
C GLY A 318 19.59 -6.94 25.36
N LEU A 319 19.02 -6.89 24.16
CA LEU A 319 19.62 -6.18 23.04
C LEU A 319 19.52 -4.66 23.30
N ALA A 320 20.59 -3.91 22.98
CA ALA A 320 20.58 -2.45 23.09
C ALA A 320 19.77 -1.79 21.96
N SER A 321 19.71 -2.42 20.78
CA SER A 321 18.76 -2.10 19.73
C SER A 321 18.34 -3.36 18.99
N CYS A 322 17.16 -3.32 18.41
CA CYS A 322 16.60 -4.37 17.58
C CYS A 322 15.70 -3.72 16.54
N ALA A 323 15.92 -3.99 15.26
CA ALA A 323 15.10 -3.44 14.18
C ALA A 323 14.84 -4.52 13.13
N GLY A 324 13.60 -4.75 12.86
CA GLY A 324 13.13 -5.51 11.71
C GLY A 324 13.06 -4.64 10.46
N TYR A 325 12.41 -5.13 9.46
CA TYR A 325 12.25 -4.66 8.09
C TYR A 325 11.74 -3.21 7.88
N TYR A 326 11.31 -2.49 8.92
CA TYR A 326 10.68 -1.17 8.79
C TYR A 326 11.63 0.03 8.77
N SER A 327 12.92 -0.14 8.55
CA SER A 327 13.73 1.01 8.19
C SER A 327 13.64 1.21 6.67
N ASN A 328 13.30 2.43 6.24
CA ASN A 328 13.27 2.90 4.85
C ASN A 328 14.62 2.77 4.09
N SER A 329 15.43 1.82 4.43
CA SER A 329 16.70 1.55 3.78
C SER A 329 16.54 0.47 2.73
N LEU A 330 17.04 0.76 1.57
CA LEU A 330 17.09 0.07 0.29
C LEU A 330 17.52 -1.42 0.28
N ASN A 331 17.69 -2.06 1.43
CA ASN A 331 18.10 -3.45 1.54
C ASN A 331 17.16 -4.18 2.49
N ALA A 332 16.15 -4.83 1.93
CA ALA A 332 15.39 -5.83 2.64
C ALA A 332 16.35 -6.88 3.20
N LEU A 333 16.41 -7.01 4.53
CA LEU A 333 17.13 -8.13 5.12
C LEU A 333 16.38 -9.43 4.74
N PRO A 334 17.11 -10.52 4.47
CA PRO A 334 16.49 -11.82 4.25
C PRO A 334 15.56 -12.19 5.42
N ASP A 335 14.56 -13.02 5.16
CA ASP A 335 13.79 -13.67 6.22
C ASP A 335 14.73 -14.30 7.24
N HIS A 336 14.33 -14.32 8.50
CA HIS A 336 15.11 -14.86 9.63
C HIS A 336 16.33 -14.04 10.04
N VAL A 337 16.51 -12.83 9.47
CA VAL A 337 17.63 -11.93 9.78
C VAL A 337 17.09 -10.59 10.25
N PHE A 338 17.73 -10.00 11.25
CA PHE A 338 17.40 -8.68 11.74
C PHE A 338 18.64 -7.90 12.18
N ALA A 339 18.54 -6.57 12.17
CA ALA A 339 19.58 -5.71 12.69
C ALA A 339 19.53 -5.69 14.22
N ALA A 340 20.69 -5.83 14.88
CA ALA A 340 20.78 -5.86 16.34
C ALA A 340 22.02 -5.14 16.85
N GLN A 341 21.93 -4.66 18.09
CA GLN A 341 23.08 -4.24 18.89
C GLN A 341 23.12 -4.99 20.21
N ARG A 342 24.27 -5.58 20.53
CA ARG A 342 24.51 -6.26 21.81
C ARG A 342 25.85 -5.82 22.36
N GLY A 343 25.84 -5.04 23.42
CA GLY A 343 27.06 -4.39 23.93
C GLY A 343 27.63 -3.42 22.89
N PHE A 344 28.91 -3.63 22.52
CA PHE A 344 29.60 -2.81 21.51
C PHE A 344 29.45 -3.33 20.07
N TYR A 345 28.88 -4.53 19.90
CA TYR A 345 28.71 -5.15 18.59
C TYR A 345 27.41 -4.70 17.94
N VAL A 346 27.48 -4.24 16.70
CA VAL A 346 26.34 -3.83 15.86
C VAL A 346 26.42 -4.60 14.56
N GLY A 347 25.29 -5.14 14.11
CA GLY A 347 25.29 -5.89 12.85
C GLY A 347 24.01 -6.66 12.60
N TRP A 348 24.13 -7.75 11.88
CA TRP A 348 23.03 -8.63 11.52
C TRP A 348 23.08 -9.93 12.31
N MET A 349 21.94 -10.31 12.82
CA MET A 349 21.78 -11.49 13.67
C MET A 349 20.68 -12.38 13.10
N ASP A 350 20.84 -13.69 13.19
CA ASP A 350 19.76 -14.64 12.91
C ASP A 350 18.80 -14.78 14.11
N THR A 351 17.68 -15.44 13.89
CA THR A 351 16.67 -15.68 14.92
C THR A 351 17.12 -16.61 16.04
N SER A 352 18.24 -17.32 15.88
CA SER A 352 18.88 -18.13 16.92
C SER A 352 19.89 -17.33 17.77
N GLY A 353 20.14 -16.06 17.41
CA GLY A 353 21.05 -15.17 18.12
C GLY A 353 22.52 -15.26 17.67
N ASN A 354 22.79 -15.88 16.52
CA ASN A 354 24.11 -15.90 15.94
C ASN A 354 24.34 -14.65 15.10
N TRP A 355 25.51 -14.05 15.23
CA TRP A 355 25.95 -12.99 14.35
C TRP A 355 26.26 -13.53 12.95
N LEU A 356 25.60 -12.99 11.94
CA LEU A 356 25.93 -13.21 10.53
C LEU A 356 27.00 -12.23 10.07
N TYR A 357 26.90 -11.00 10.58
CA TYR A 357 27.90 -9.95 10.40
C TYR A 357 27.85 -9.03 11.61
N CYS A 358 28.98 -8.64 12.16
CA CYS A 358 29.07 -7.62 13.21
C CYS A 358 30.38 -6.84 13.13
N GLN A 359 30.34 -5.62 13.62
CA GLN A 359 31.49 -4.72 13.77
C GLN A 359 31.48 -3.99 15.10
#